data_1ed29224f9831c2f9763354ecd4e0856
#
_entry.id   1ed29224f9831c2f9763354ecd4e0856
#
_cell.length_a   1.000
_cell.length_b   1.000
_cell.length_c   1.000
_cell.angle_alpha   90.00
_cell.angle_beta   90.00
_cell.angle_gamma   90.00
#
_symmetry.space_group_name_H-M   'P 1'
#
loop_
_entity.id
_entity.type
_entity.pdbx_description
1 polymer ?
#
loop_
_entity_poly.entity_id
_entity_poly.type
_entity_poly.pdbx_seq_one_letter_code
_entity_poly.pdbx_strand_id
1 'polypeptide(L)'
;MFELLVTVYYYVRMKLSVLVDNNTLIDRYYLGEPGVSYFIETEQSRVLFDVGYSDAFLRNAHTLGIDLLGIDTLVLSHGHIDHTGGLDVLLKEYMEARFECNHDKVPRLVAHPDAFLPKFLEPCSPDSPGISIGSTLGRELLSRSFHLRSSREALWLDDRLVFLGEIERTMDFEQPGPIGYRTAGVESVSAEKESYLQPDDLLDDTALAYLADEGLVIITGCSHAGICNIVETARRVTGIERVVDIIGGFHLLDPPKNQLDGTVEYLGSLNMPSLRACHCTDLQSKIALSTVAPLKEVGCGLVIEY
;
A
#
# COMPACT_ATOMS: atom_id res chain seq x y z
N MET A 1 53.24 -1.38 11.05
CA MET A 1 51.89 -1.31 11.63
C MET A 1 50.94 -1.18 10.45
N PHE A 2 50.35 -2.31 10.01
CA PHE A 2 49.38 -2.33 8.91
C PHE A 2 48.00 -2.09 9.54
N GLU A 3 47.38 -0.94 9.24
CA GLU A 3 45.98 -0.75 9.54
C GLU A 3 45.18 -1.63 8.62
N LEU A 4 44.48 -2.62 9.20
CA LEU A 4 43.42 -3.36 8.51
C LEU A 4 42.24 -2.40 8.30
N LEU A 5 42.11 -1.88 7.06
CA LEU A 5 40.84 -1.28 6.62
C LEU A 5 39.82 -2.36 6.54
N VAL A 6 38.98 -2.46 7.58
CA VAL A 6 37.77 -3.28 7.55
C VAL A 6 36.76 -2.52 6.69
N THR A 7 36.65 -2.89 5.43
CA THR A 7 35.57 -2.42 4.56
C THR A 7 34.30 -3.13 5.04
N VAL A 8 33.46 -2.40 5.78
CA VAL A 8 32.10 -2.89 6.13
C VAL A 8 31.29 -2.79 4.86
N TYR A 9 31.04 -3.91 4.21
CA TYR A 9 30.03 -4.00 3.17
C TYR A 9 28.66 -3.95 3.86
N TYR A 10 27.96 -2.83 3.73
CA TYR A 10 26.54 -2.79 4.03
C TYR A 10 25.82 -3.64 2.99
N TYR A 11 25.32 -4.76 3.40
CA TYR A 11 24.54 -5.64 2.54
C TYR A 11 23.11 -5.10 2.51
N VAL A 12 22.69 -4.54 1.39
CA VAL A 12 21.30 -4.08 1.18
C VAL A 12 20.44 -5.32 1.12
N ARG A 13 19.53 -5.46 2.07
CA ARG A 13 18.63 -6.63 2.15
C ARG A 13 17.24 -6.36 1.60
N MET A 14 16.83 -5.09 1.59
CA MET A 14 15.62 -4.64 0.91
C MET A 14 15.87 -3.31 0.23
N LYS A 15 15.37 -3.18 -1.00
CA LYS A 15 15.32 -1.94 -1.77
C LYS A 15 13.88 -1.62 -2.11
N LEU A 16 13.42 -0.42 -1.74
CA LEU A 16 12.10 0.10 -2.06
C LEU A 16 12.24 1.26 -3.04
N SER A 17 11.56 1.16 -4.18
CA SER A 17 11.48 2.22 -5.20
C SER A 17 10.05 2.76 -5.27
N VAL A 18 9.89 4.07 -5.09
CA VAL A 18 8.59 4.75 -5.22
C VAL A 18 8.28 4.93 -6.70
N LEU A 19 7.33 4.16 -7.23
CA LEU A 19 6.89 4.27 -8.61
C LEU A 19 5.81 5.34 -8.77
N VAL A 20 4.86 5.44 -7.81
CA VAL A 20 3.81 6.45 -7.79
C VAL A 20 3.66 7.04 -6.40
N ASP A 21 3.54 8.33 -6.34
CA ASP A 21 3.12 9.20 -5.25
C ASP A 21 2.51 10.48 -5.83
N ASN A 22 1.80 11.25 -5.02
CA ASN A 22 1.24 12.54 -5.42
C ASN A 22 2.32 13.56 -5.83
N ASN A 23 3.57 13.37 -5.37
CA ASN A 23 4.67 14.29 -5.59
C ASN A 23 5.78 13.68 -6.44
N THR A 24 6.52 14.56 -7.10
CA THR A 24 7.84 14.26 -7.68
C THR A 24 8.92 14.97 -6.88
N LEU A 25 10.12 14.38 -6.81
CA LEU A 25 11.27 15.04 -6.19
C LEU A 25 11.79 16.16 -7.10
N ILE A 26 12.40 17.20 -6.50
CA ILE A 26 13.00 18.31 -7.23
C ILE A 26 14.05 17.78 -8.23
N ASP A 27 14.00 18.30 -9.45
CA ASP A 27 14.89 17.90 -10.57
C ASP A 27 14.81 16.41 -10.96
N ARG A 28 13.69 15.74 -10.65
CA ARG A 28 13.38 14.38 -11.07
C ARG A 28 12.19 14.38 -12.05
N TYR A 29 12.37 13.76 -13.20
CA TYR A 29 11.40 13.79 -14.31
C TYR A 29 10.54 12.54 -14.34
N TYR A 30 9.89 12.25 -13.21
CA TYR A 30 8.92 11.18 -13.05
C TYR A 30 7.50 11.73 -13.13
N LEU A 31 6.53 10.84 -13.30
CA LEU A 31 5.11 11.17 -13.31
C LEU A 31 4.55 10.99 -11.91
N GLY A 32 4.01 12.06 -11.33
CA GLY A 32 3.21 11.99 -10.10
C GLY A 32 1.72 11.99 -10.43
N GLU A 33 0.95 11.27 -9.65
CA GLU A 33 -0.52 11.27 -9.70
C GLU A 33 -1.08 10.94 -8.32
N PRO A 34 -2.36 11.26 -8.03
CA PRO A 34 -3.03 10.72 -6.85
C PRO A 34 -3.00 9.20 -6.90
N GLY A 35 -2.30 8.59 -5.94
CA GLY A 35 -2.13 7.14 -5.91
C GLY A 35 -0.81 6.72 -5.28
N VAL A 36 -0.67 5.42 -5.10
CA VAL A 36 0.55 4.79 -4.58
C VAL A 36 0.96 3.61 -5.45
N SER A 37 2.26 3.48 -5.69
CA SER A 37 2.86 2.25 -6.17
C SER A 37 4.31 2.16 -5.71
N TYR A 38 4.69 1.05 -5.11
CA TYR A 38 6.05 0.77 -4.67
C TYR A 38 6.56 -0.53 -5.28
N PHE A 39 7.78 -0.52 -5.77
CA PHE A 39 8.49 -1.73 -6.15
C PHE A 39 9.50 -2.07 -5.05
N ILE A 40 9.37 -3.27 -4.51
CA ILE A 40 10.14 -3.77 -3.37
C ILE A 40 10.94 -4.99 -3.81
N GLU A 41 12.25 -4.91 -3.66
CA GLU A 41 13.17 -6.02 -3.90
C GLU A 41 13.78 -6.45 -2.57
N THR A 42 13.59 -7.73 -2.21
CA THR A 42 14.30 -8.38 -1.12
C THR A 42 15.33 -9.35 -1.68
N GLU A 43 16.09 -10.04 -0.82
CA GLU A 43 16.99 -11.12 -1.26
C GLU A 43 16.25 -12.29 -1.94
N GLN A 44 14.94 -12.45 -1.66
CA GLN A 44 14.15 -13.63 -2.04
C GLN A 44 13.00 -13.32 -2.99
N SER A 45 12.52 -12.07 -3.04
CA SER A 45 11.31 -11.75 -3.76
C SER A 45 11.30 -10.34 -4.37
N ARG A 46 10.53 -10.19 -5.44
CA ARG A 46 10.19 -8.93 -6.09
C ARG A 46 8.70 -8.69 -5.96
N VAL A 47 8.35 -7.65 -5.25
CA VAL A 47 6.94 -7.32 -4.92
C VAL A 47 6.59 -5.97 -5.53
N LEU A 48 5.48 -5.91 -6.25
CA LEU A 48 4.81 -4.67 -6.60
C LEU A 48 3.69 -4.44 -5.60
N PHE A 49 3.75 -3.35 -4.86
CA PHE A 49 2.73 -2.97 -3.87
C PHE A 49 1.93 -1.80 -4.43
N ASP A 50 0.66 -2.01 -4.73
CA ASP A 50 -0.25 -1.15 -5.47
C ASP A 50 0.22 -0.78 -6.89
N VAL A 51 -0.68 -0.23 -7.71
CA VAL A 51 -0.40 0.09 -9.12
C VAL A 51 -0.82 1.51 -9.50
N GLY A 52 -1.11 2.38 -8.52
CA GLY A 52 -1.55 3.75 -8.79
C GLY A 52 -2.89 3.82 -9.50
N TYR A 53 -3.12 4.97 -10.13
CA TYR A 53 -4.37 5.29 -10.83
C TYR A 53 -4.31 5.02 -12.35
N SER A 54 -3.15 5.21 -12.96
CA SER A 54 -2.97 5.14 -14.41
C SER A 54 -1.80 4.24 -14.84
N ASP A 55 -1.17 4.53 -15.99
CA ASP A 55 0.06 3.91 -16.46
C ASP A 55 1.34 4.53 -15.87
N ALA A 56 1.22 5.50 -14.98
CA ALA A 56 2.35 6.24 -14.42
C ALA A 56 3.38 5.32 -13.74
N PHE A 57 2.91 4.31 -12.99
CA PHE A 57 3.79 3.33 -12.34
C PHE A 57 4.67 2.58 -13.34
N LEU A 58 4.10 2.15 -14.47
CA LEU A 58 4.82 1.42 -15.52
C LEU A 58 5.85 2.30 -16.21
N ARG A 59 5.49 3.54 -16.56
CA ARG A 59 6.40 4.52 -17.17
C ARG A 59 7.55 4.89 -16.25
N ASN A 60 7.26 5.07 -14.96
CA ASN A 60 8.28 5.35 -13.96
C ASN A 60 9.18 4.14 -13.69
N ALA A 61 8.63 2.92 -13.66
CA ALA A 61 9.41 1.68 -13.58
C ALA A 61 10.38 1.56 -14.76
N HIS A 62 9.90 1.79 -15.99
CA HIS A 62 10.75 1.80 -17.18
C HIS A 62 11.89 2.84 -17.07
N THR A 63 11.60 4.05 -16.59
CA THR A 63 12.60 5.11 -16.40
C THR A 63 13.64 4.73 -15.34
N LEU A 64 13.25 3.98 -14.32
CA LEU A 64 14.13 3.42 -13.27
C LEU A 64 14.89 2.16 -13.72
N GLY A 65 14.60 1.61 -14.92
CA GLY A 65 15.15 0.34 -15.37
C GLY A 65 14.62 -0.87 -14.62
N ILE A 66 13.42 -0.76 -14.05
CA ILE A 66 12.74 -1.83 -13.31
C ILE A 66 11.87 -2.63 -14.26
N ASP A 67 12.10 -3.95 -14.29
CA ASP A 67 11.29 -4.91 -15.05
C ASP A 67 10.14 -5.43 -14.19
N LEU A 68 8.92 -4.95 -14.47
CA LEU A 68 7.71 -5.38 -13.78
C LEU A 68 7.17 -6.74 -14.25
N LEU A 69 7.62 -7.26 -15.40
CA LEU A 69 7.29 -8.63 -15.80
C LEU A 69 7.98 -9.66 -14.89
N GLY A 70 9.09 -9.26 -14.29
CA GLY A 70 9.86 -10.09 -13.36
C GLY A 70 9.32 -10.19 -11.95
N ILE A 71 8.20 -9.54 -11.56
CA ILE A 71 7.67 -9.59 -10.20
C ILE A 71 7.19 -10.99 -9.82
N ASP A 72 7.32 -11.33 -8.54
CA ASP A 72 6.84 -12.60 -7.97
C ASP A 72 5.44 -12.44 -7.39
N THR A 73 5.16 -11.25 -6.84
CA THR A 73 3.89 -10.95 -6.17
C THR A 73 3.48 -9.50 -6.43
N LEU A 74 2.22 -9.33 -6.83
CA LEU A 74 1.49 -8.08 -6.76
C LEU A 74 0.69 -8.09 -5.46
N VAL A 75 0.77 -7.03 -4.67
CA VAL A 75 0.01 -6.85 -3.43
C VAL A 75 -0.86 -5.61 -3.57
N LEU A 76 -2.13 -5.70 -3.19
CA LEU A 76 -3.00 -4.53 -3.08
C LEU A 76 -3.23 -4.20 -1.62
N SER A 77 -3.01 -2.92 -1.26
CA SER A 77 -3.25 -2.41 0.08
C SER A 77 -4.75 -2.36 0.41
N HIS A 78 -5.56 -1.95 -0.56
CA HIS A 78 -7.02 -1.93 -0.50
C HIS A 78 -7.61 -1.72 -1.90
N GLY A 79 -8.93 -1.64 -2.00
CA GLY A 79 -9.64 -1.64 -3.29
C GLY A 79 -9.94 -0.28 -3.89
N HIS A 80 -9.41 0.85 -3.42
CA HIS A 80 -9.65 2.14 -4.07
C HIS A 80 -8.93 2.25 -5.41
N ILE A 81 -9.51 3.05 -6.31
CA ILE A 81 -9.08 3.16 -7.70
C ILE A 81 -7.68 3.76 -7.86
N ASP A 82 -7.26 4.63 -6.96
CA ASP A 82 -5.92 5.24 -6.94
C ASP A 82 -4.81 4.30 -6.45
N HIS A 83 -5.18 3.06 -6.09
CA HIS A 83 -4.29 1.95 -5.77
C HIS A 83 -4.42 0.78 -6.74
N THR A 84 -5.55 0.71 -7.45
CA THR A 84 -5.91 -0.42 -8.32
C THR A 84 -6.14 -0.04 -9.78
N GLY A 85 -6.14 1.24 -10.11
CA GLY A 85 -6.46 1.75 -11.46
C GLY A 85 -5.50 1.27 -12.55
N GLY A 86 -4.23 1.07 -12.20
CA GLY A 86 -3.22 0.56 -13.14
C GLY A 86 -3.31 -0.94 -13.44
N LEU A 87 -4.23 -1.70 -12.82
CA LEU A 87 -4.33 -3.15 -13.02
C LEU A 87 -4.59 -3.56 -14.47
N ASP A 88 -5.39 -2.81 -15.21
CA ASP A 88 -5.70 -3.10 -16.61
C ASP A 88 -4.48 -2.88 -17.49
N VAL A 89 -3.66 -1.88 -17.18
CA VAL A 89 -2.39 -1.61 -17.87
C VAL A 89 -1.41 -2.75 -17.63
N LEU A 90 -1.25 -3.17 -16.36
CA LEU A 90 -0.37 -4.28 -15.99
C LEU A 90 -0.80 -5.60 -16.69
N LEU A 91 -2.11 -5.87 -16.76
CA LEU A 91 -2.62 -7.03 -17.48
C LEU A 91 -2.27 -7.02 -18.98
N LYS A 92 -2.36 -5.85 -19.61
CA LYS A 92 -1.98 -5.69 -21.02
C LYS A 92 -0.50 -5.95 -21.23
N GLU A 93 0.37 -5.43 -20.35
CA GLU A 93 1.82 -5.72 -20.40
C GLU A 93 2.11 -7.22 -20.34
N TYR A 94 1.50 -7.96 -19.42
CA TYR A 94 1.67 -9.41 -19.33
C TYR A 94 1.13 -10.13 -20.55
N MET A 95 -0.01 -9.69 -21.10
CA MET A 95 -0.59 -10.26 -22.32
C MET A 95 0.33 -10.05 -23.52
N GLU A 96 0.81 -8.83 -23.72
CA GLU A 96 1.70 -8.48 -24.84
C GLU A 96 3.04 -9.23 -24.73
N ALA A 97 3.65 -9.26 -23.55
CA ALA A 97 4.88 -10.01 -23.30
C ALA A 97 4.72 -11.52 -23.57
N ARG A 98 3.56 -12.08 -23.27
CA ARG A 98 3.26 -13.48 -23.57
C ARG A 98 3.18 -13.75 -25.08
N PHE A 99 2.57 -12.84 -25.84
CA PHE A 99 2.45 -13.00 -27.30
C PHE A 99 3.77 -12.70 -28.03
N GLU A 100 4.52 -11.71 -27.62
CA GLU A 100 5.70 -11.23 -28.33
C GLU A 100 6.99 -11.92 -27.89
N CYS A 101 7.12 -12.20 -26.59
CA CYS A 101 8.37 -12.64 -25.98
C CYS A 101 8.31 -14.05 -25.39
N ASN A 102 7.19 -14.78 -25.51
CA ASN A 102 6.93 -16.09 -24.85
C ASN A 102 7.14 -16.01 -23.32
N HIS A 103 6.78 -14.88 -22.71
CA HIS A 103 6.88 -14.69 -21.26
C HIS A 103 5.70 -15.40 -20.57
N ASP A 104 5.98 -16.49 -19.86
CA ASP A 104 4.93 -17.29 -19.21
C ASP A 104 4.81 -17.06 -17.69
N LYS A 105 5.62 -16.18 -17.11
CA LYS A 105 5.56 -15.88 -15.67
C LYS A 105 4.26 -15.15 -15.36
N VAL A 106 3.50 -15.68 -14.40
CA VAL A 106 2.30 -15.06 -13.84
C VAL A 106 2.54 -14.84 -12.36
N PRO A 107 2.49 -13.60 -11.86
CA PRO A 107 2.70 -13.34 -10.45
C PRO A 107 1.53 -13.79 -9.59
N ARG A 108 1.79 -13.97 -8.30
CA ARG A 108 0.72 -14.04 -7.31
C ARG A 108 0.09 -12.66 -7.16
N LEU A 109 -1.23 -12.61 -6.96
CA LEU A 109 -1.95 -11.41 -6.52
C LEU A 109 -2.43 -11.64 -5.11
N VAL A 110 -1.90 -10.88 -4.15
CA VAL A 110 -2.27 -10.93 -2.73
C VAL A 110 -3.08 -9.70 -2.39
N ALA A 111 -4.26 -9.90 -1.80
CA ALA A 111 -5.12 -8.80 -1.33
C ALA A 111 -6.12 -9.31 -0.29
N HIS A 112 -6.75 -8.39 0.44
CA HIS A 112 -7.93 -8.71 1.22
C HIS A 112 -9.10 -9.12 0.30
N PRO A 113 -9.98 -10.05 0.67
CA PRO A 113 -11.09 -10.48 -0.20
C PRO A 113 -12.04 -9.34 -0.60
N ASP A 114 -12.23 -8.34 0.25
CA ASP A 114 -13.15 -7.22 0.02
C ASP A 114 -12.53 -6.12 -0.89
N ALA A 115 -11.23 -6.18 -1.20
CA ALA A 115 -10.56 -5.23 -2.11
C ALA A 115 -11.13 -5.24 -3.54
N PHE A 116 -11.84 -6.31 -3.91
CA PHE A 116 -12.43 -6.46 -5.25
C PHE A 116 -13.93 -6.18 -5.29
N LEU A 117 -14.52 -5.75 -4.16
CA LEU A 117 -15.93 -5.35 -4.13
C LEU A 117 -16.09 -3.97 -4.79
N PRO A 118 -17.14 -3.76 -5.58
CA PRO A 118 -17.47 -2.44 -6.09
C PRO A 118 -17.70 -1.46 -4.94
N LYS A 119 -17.01 -0.30 -5.02
CA LYS A 119 -17.05 0.77 -4.03
C LYS A 119 -17.51 2.07 -4.68
N PHE A 120 -18.29 2.86 -3.94
CA PHE A 120 -18.91 4.09 -4.44
C PHE A 120 -18.81 5.19 -3.39
N LEU A 121 -18.54 6.42 -3.82
CA LEU A 121 -18.51 7.57 -2.91
C LEU A 121 -19.91 7.92 -2.38
N GLU A 122 -20.93 7.78 -3.23
CA GLU A 122 -22.33 8.05 -2.90
C GLU A 122 -23.21 6.84 -3.21
N PRO A 123 -24.36 6.71 -2.52
CA PRO A 123 -25.31 5.63 -2.83
C PRO A 123 -25.80 5.71 -4.27
N CYS A 124 -25.74 4.58 -4.97
CA CYS A 124 -26.33 4.48 -6.30
C CYS A 124 -27.82 4.30 -6.22
N SER A 125 -28.57 4.92 -7.13
CA SER A 125 -29.99 4.65 -7.38
C SER A 125 -30.23 4.49 -8.89
N PRO A 126 -31.43 3.95 -9.29
CA PRO A 126 -31.76 3.87 -10.71
C PRO A 126 -31.70 5.24 -11.45
N ASP A 127 -31.94 6.32 -10.74
CA ASP A 127 -31.98 7.68 -11.28
C ASP A 127 -30.69 8.47 -11.06
N SER A 128 -29.75 7.93 -10.24
CA SER A 128 -28.47 8.58 -9.91
C SER A 128 -27.38 7.51 -9.76
N PRO A 129 -26.61 7.24 -10.81
CA PRO A 129 -25.44 6.37 -10.70
C PRO A 129 -24.43 7.01 -9.77
N GLY A 130 -23.93 6.23 -8.80
CA GLY A 130 -22.91 6.70 -7.87
C GLY A 130 -21.54 6.89 -8.54
N ILE A 131 -20.67 7.64 -7.88
CA ILE A 131 -19.28 7.81 -8.30
C ILE A 131 -18.51 6.57 -7.86
N SER A 132 -18.05 5.76 -8.81
CA SER A 132 -17.21 4.60 -8.51
C SER A 132 -15.83 5.05 -8.02
N ILE A 133 -15.41 4.53 -6.88
CA ILE A 133 -14.08 4.74 -6.29
C ILE A 133 -13.33 3.42 -6.09
N GLY A 134 -13.90 2.30 -6.48
CA GLY A 134 -13.31 0.97 -6.38
C GLY A 134 -12.54 0.53 -7.62
N SER A 135 -11.92 -0.64 -7.53
CA SER A 135 -11.22 -1.28 -8.65
C SER A 135 -12.14 -1.44 -9.87
N THR A 136 -11.61 -1.12 -11.05
CA THR A 136 -12.31 -1.32 -12.32
C THR A 136 -12.33 -2.81 -12.76
N LEU A 137 -11.43 -3.62 -12.21
CA LEU A 137 -11.33 -5.04 -12.52
C LEU A 137 -11.87 -5.89 -11.35
N GLY A 138 -12.88 -6.71 -11.67
CA GLY A 138 -13.49 -7.58 -10.69
C GLY A 138 -12.64 -8.84 -10.41
N ARG A 139 -12.89 -9.44 -9.24
CA ARG A 139 -12.23 -10.65 -8.73
C ARG A 139 -12.17 -11.78 -9.76
N GLU A 140 -13.25 -11.98 -10.54
CA GLU A 140 -13.33 -13.10 -11.50
C GLU A 140 -12.26 -12.97 -12.59
N LEU A 141 -12.11 -11.78 -13.17
CA LEU A 141 -11.10 -11.55 -14.20
C LEU A 141 -9.69 -11.68 -13.61
N LEU A 142 -9.45 -11.06 -12.45
CA LEU A 142 -8.15 -11.11 -11.77
C LEU A 142 -7.74 -12.53 -11.38
N SER A 143 -8.68 -13.37 -10.94
CA SER A 143 -8.39 -14.78 -10.59
C SER A 143 -8.05 -15.66 -11.79
N ARG A 144 -8.42 -15.22 -12.99
CA ARG A 144 -8.06 -15.90 -14.26
C ARG A 144 -6.73 -15.40 -14.84
N SER A 145 -6.31 -14.21 -14.43
CA SER A 145 -5.12 -13.52 -14.95
C SER A 145 -3.91 -13.63 -14.03
N PHE A 146 -4.13 -13.81 -12.73
CA PHE A 146 -3.11 -13.91 -11.69
C PHE A 146 -3.35 -15.15 -10.81
N HIS A 147 -2.32 -15.60 -10.12
CA HIS A 147 -2.48 -16.58 -9.04
C HIS A 147 -3.04 -15.89 -7.79
N LEU A 148 -4.37 -15.67 -7.78
CA LEU A 148 -5.06 -14.92 -6.73
C LEU A 148 -4.99 -15.63 -5.37
N ARG A 149 -4.49 -14.94 -4.37
CA ARG A 149 -4.46 -15.32 -2.96
C ARG A 149 -5.12 -14.25 -2.11
N SER A 150 -6.40 -14.38 -1.82
CA SER A 150 -7.06 -13.47 -0.86
C SER A 150 -6.87 -13.97 0.56
N SER A 151 -6.57 -13.04 1.50
CA SER A 151 -6.41 -13.35 2.91
C SER A 151 -6.89 -12.21 3.80
N ARG A 152 -7.58 -12.57 4.90
CA ARG A 152 -7.84 -11.69 6.04
C ARG A 152 -6.74 -11.80 7.09
N GLU A 153 -6.01 -12.91 7.05
CA GLU A 153 -4.93 -13.22 7.98
C GLU A 153 -3.58 -12.76 7.41
N ALA A 154 -2.62 -12.58 8.31
CA ALA A 154 -1.25 -12.28 7.91
C ALA A 154 -0.68 -13.38 7.00
N LEU A 155 0.03 -12.97 5.95
CA LEU A 155 0.64 -13.88 4.98
C LEU A 155 2.09 -13.46 4.71
N TRP A 156 3.03 -14.34 5.04
CA TRP A 156 4.45 -14.15 4.72
C TRP A 156 4.67 -14.31 3.21
N LEU A 157 5.25 -13.28 2.60
CA LEU A 157 5.61 -13.26 1.18
C LEU A 157 6.98 -13.89 0.96
N ASP A 158 7.89 -13.67 1.90
CA ASP A 158 9.18 -14.32 2.06
C ASP A 158 9.55 -14.38 3.56
N ASP A 159 10.81 -14.72 3.90
CA ASP A 159 11.24 -14.89 5.28
C ASP A 159 11.25 -13.59 6.10
N ARG A 160 11.20 -12.42 5.43
CA ARG A 160 11.31 -11.10 6.07
C ARG A 160 10.19 -10.13 5.72
N LEU A 161 9.37 -10.44 4.73
CA LEU A 161 8.30 -9.55 4.25
C LEU A 161 6.94 -10.20 4.47
N VAL A 162 6.06 -9.52 5.19
CA VAL A 162 4.73 -10.01 5.53
C VAL A 162 3.64 -9.04 5.11
N PHE A 163 2.58 -9.56 4.47
CA PHE A 163 1.29 -8.91 4.29
C PHE A 163 0.51 -9.05 5.59
N LEU A 164 -0.01 -7.94 6.16
CA LEU A 164 -0.55 -7.95 7.53
C LEU A 164 -1.97 -8.50 7.62
N GLY A 165 -2.72 -8.56 6.51
CA GLY A 165 -4.12 -8.93 6.52
C GLY A 165 -5.02 -7.81 7.04
N GLU A 166 -6.17 -8.16 7.61
CA GLU A 166 -7.11 -7.22 8.19
C GLU A 166 -6.53 -6.57 9.45
N ILE A 167 -6.58 -5.24 9.52
CA ILE A 167 -6.00 -4.46 10.62
C ILE A 167 -7.01 -4.32 11.75
N GLU A 168 -6.63 -4.77 12.93
CA GLU A 168 -7.43 -4.58 14.14
C GLU A 168 -7.40 -3.12 14.60
N ARG A 169 -8.57 -2.52 14.80
CA ARG A 169 -8.71 -1.11 15.20
C ARG A 169 -8.85 -1.00 16.71
N THR A 170 -7.75 -0.76 17.40
CA THR A 170 -7.67 -0.71 18.87
C THR A 170 -7.45 0.69 19.41
N MET A 171 -7.00 1.64 18.56
CA MET A 171 -6.74 3.01 18.99
C MET A 171 -8.03 3.84 19.02
N ASP A 172 -8.38 4.37 20.19
CA ASP A 172 -9.63 5.15 20.38
C ASP A 172 -9.69 6.41 19.49
N PHE A 173 -8.53 7.00 19.20
CA PHE A 173 -8.44 8.20 18.36
C PHE A 173 -8.38 7.90 16.86
N GLU A 174 -8.10 6.67 16.46
CA GLU A 174 -8.11 6.19 15.06
C GLU A 174 -9.37 5.34 14.80
N GLN A 175 -10.54 5.94 14.95
CA GLN A 175 -11.83 5.32 14.63
C GLN A 175 -12.45 6.03 13.42
N PRO A 176 -11.91 5.81 12.20
CA PRO A 176 -12.44 6.45 11.00
C PRO A 176 -13.87 5.94 10.75
N GLY A 177 -14.75 6.85 10.35
CA GLY A 177 -16.06 6.48 9.83
C GLY A 177 -15.93 5.81 8.46
N PRO A 178 -17.03 5.27 7.92
CA PRO A 178 -17.04 4.67 6.60
C PRO A 178 -16.73 5.71 5.52
N ILE A 179 -16.01 5.28 4.48
CA ILE A 179 -15.75 6.09 3.28
C ILE A 179 -16.61 5.55 2.15
N GLY A 180 -17.74 6.21 1.92
CA GLY A 180 -18.69 5.80 0.91
C GLY A 180 -19.38 4.47 1.21
N TYR A 181 -19.64 3.71 0.17
CA TYR A 181 -20.45 2.50 0.20
C TYR A 181 -19.79 1.39 -0.62
N ARG A 182 -19.98 0.15 -0.20
CA ARG A 182 -19.58 -1.04 -0.96
C ARG A 182 -20.75 -1.96 -1.20
N THR A 183 -20.67 -2.81 -2.21
CA THR A 183 -21.64 -3.89 -2.38
C THR A 183 -21.47 -4.93 -1.30
N ALA A 184 -22.59 -5.56 -0.91
CA ALA A 184 -22.53 -6.74 -0.04
C ALA A 184 -21.77 -7.87 -0.77
N GLY A 185 -20.91 -8.58 -0.06
CA GLY A 185 -20.20 -9.74 -0.60
C GLY A 185 -21.19 -10.87 -0.97
N VAL A 186 -20.79 -11.76 -1.87
CA VAL A 186 -21.65 -12.85 -2.40
C VAL A 186 -22.21 -13.77 -1.30
N GLU A 187 -21.57 -13.80 -0.14
CA GLU A 187 -22.02 -14.62 1.01
C GLU A 187 -23.24 -14.05 1.74
N SER A 188 -23.63 -12.80 1.47
CA SER A 188 -24.72 -12.10 2.18
C SER A 188 -25.99 -11.88 1.36
N VAL A 189 -26.10 -12.42 0.15
CA VAL A 189 -27.26 -12.24 -0.71
C VAL A 189 -28.40 -13.19 -0.29
N SER A 190 -29.18 -12.79 0.72
CA SER A 190 -30.54 -13.27 0.86
C SER A 190 -31.42 -12.57 -0.19
N ALA A 191 -32.34 -13.32 -0.80
CA ALA A 191 -33.10 -12.95 -1.99
C ALA A 191 -34.10 -11.77 -1.84
N GLU A 192 -33.97 -10.91 -0.85
CA GLU A 192 -34.82 -9.74 -0.65
C GLU A 192 -34.07 -8.47 -0.97
N LYS A 193 -34.61 -7.75 -1.92
CA LYS A 193 -34.10 -6.62 -2.72
C LYS A 193 -33.79 -5.32 -1.95
N GLU A 194 -33.55 -5.29 -0.67
CA GLU A 194 -33.26 -4.05 0.05
C GLU A 194 -31.84 -4.05 0.66
N SER A 195 -31.04 -3.21 0.13
CA SER A 195 -29.66 -2.75 0.41
C SER A 195 -28.53 -3.56 -0.22
N TYR A 196 -28.39 -3.43 -1.51
CA TYR A 196 -27.20 -3.88 -2.26
C TYR A 196 -25.93 -3.14 -1.82
N LEU A 197 -26.08 -1.98 -1.19
CA LEU A 197 -25.01 -1.13 -0.71
C LEU A 197 -25.04 -1.01 0.81
N GLN A 198 -23.86 -1.12 1.41
CA GLN A 198 -23.64 -0.86 2.83
C GLN A 198 -22.49 0.12 3.00
N PRO A 199 -22.43 0.90 4.08
CA PRO A 199 -21.28 1.73 4.38
C PRO A 199 -20.00 0.93 4.27
N ASP A 200 -18.95 1.52 3.70
CA ASP A 200 -17.66 0.86 3.54
C ASP A 200 -16.70 1.27 4.66
N ASP A 201 -16.55 0.39 5.63
CA ASP A 201 -15.62 0.58 6.75
C ASP A 201 -14.17 0.28 6.36
N LEU A 202 -13.89 -0.04 5.07
CA LEU A 202 -12.55 -0.32 4.55
C LEU A 202 -11.80 -1.39 5.37
N LEU A 203 -12.47 -2.52 5.61
CA LEU A 203 -11.86 -3.67 6.27
C LEU A 203 -10.75 -4.30 5.43
N ASP A 204 -10.71 -3.96 4.14
CA ASP A 204 -9.69 -4.37 3.20
C ASP A 204 -8.38 -3.57 3.30
N ASP A 205 -8.35 -2.47 4.06
CA ASP A 205 -7.13 -1.70 4.27
C ASP A 205 -6.06 -2.50 5.01
N THR A 206 -4.86 -2.56 4.44
CA THR A 206 -3.75 -3.35 4.94
C THR A 206 -2.41 -2.72 4.59
N ALA A 207 -1.33 -3.32 5.09
CA ALA A 207 0.03 -2.88 4.87
C ALA A 207 1.00 -4.07 4.76
N LEU A 208 2.24 -3.77 4.41
CA LEU A 208 3.36 -4.69 4.52
C LEU A 208 4.24 -4.32 5.72
N ALA A 209 4.85 -5.32 6.34
CA ALA A 209 5.93 -5.12 7.29
C ALA A 209 7.17 -5.91 6.85
N TYR A 210 8.32 -5.24 6.83
CA TYR A 210 9.62 -5.86 6.53
C TYR A 210 10.50 -5.90 7.79
N LEU A 211 11.12 -7.05 8.02
CA LEU A 211 12.03 -7.28 9.15
C LEU A 211 13.45 -6.90 8.75
N ALA A 212 13.79 -5.61 8.90
CA ALA A 212 15.16 -5.15 8.77
C ALA A 212 16.00 -5.55 9.98
N ASP A 213 17.33 -5.52 9.87
CA ASP A 213 18.22 -5.91 10.96
C ASP A 213 18.06 -5.02 12.21
N GLU A 214 17.65 -3.76 12.02
CA GLU A 214 17.48 -2.78 13.09
C GLU A 214 16.05 -2.69 13.65
N GLY A 215 15.07 -3.32 13.02
CA GLY A 215 13.67 -3.28 13.42
C GLY A 215 12.70 -3.35 12.23
N LEU A 216 11.46 -2.96 12.43
CA LEU A 216 10.42 -2.99 11.41
C LEU A 216 10.48 -1.78 10.47
N VAL A 217 10.33 -2.05 9.19
CA VAL A 217 9.94 -1.08 8.17
C VAL A 217 8.49 -1.35 7.79
N ILE A 218 7.60 -0.37 7.97
CA ILE A 218 6.18 -0.50 7.66
C ILE A 218 5.91 0.24 6.35
N ILE A 219 5.24 -0.43 5.41
CA ILE A 219 4.93 0.08 4.08
C ILE A 219 3.42 0.03 3.91
N THR A 220 2.79 1.19 3.76
CA THR A 220 1.33 1.30 3.70
C THR A 220 0.85 2.01 2.43
N GLY A 221 -0.41 1.74 2.03
CA GLY A 221 -1.11 2.50 1.00
C GLY A 221 -1.69 3.79 1.55
N CYS A 222 -2.92 3.73 2.09
CA CYS A 222 -3.63 4.88 2.66
C CYS A 222 -3.73 4.88 4.18
N SER A 223 -3.64 3.75 4.85
CA SER A 223 -3.86 3.62 6.30
C SER A 223 -5.27 4.03 6.75
N HIS A 224 -6.30 3.60 6.03
CA HIS A 224 -7.69 3.86 6.42
C HIS A 224 -8.05 3.21 7.77
N ALA A 225 -7.40 2.12 8.12
CA ALA A 225 -7.54 1.50 9.44
C ALA A 225 -6.85 2.28 10.57
N GLY A 226 -6.06 3.31 10.24
CA GLY A 226 -5.22 4.08 11.14
C GLY A 226 -3.76 3.58 11.15
N ILE A 227 -2.82 4.53 11.03
CA ILE A 227 -1.40 4.18 10.98
C ILE A 227 -0.89 3.58 12.30
N CYS A 228 -1.42 4.01 13.44
CA CYS A 228 -1.05 3.47 14.75
C CYS A 228 -1.58 2.04 14.92
N ASN A 229 -2.80 1.75 14.43
CA ASN A 229 -3.36 0.41 14.40
C ASN A 229 -2.53 -0.52 13.49
N ILE A 230 -2.04 -0.02 12.35
CA ILE A 230 -1.14 -0.76 11.45
C ILE A 230 0.17 -1.10 12.15
N VAL A 231 0.77 -0.14 12.87
CA VAL A 231 2.00 -0.37 13.65
C VAL A 231 1.80 -1.46 14.69
N GLU A 232 0.74 -1.41 15.48
CA GLU A 232 0.46 -2.43 16.51
C GLU A 232 0.17 -3.80 15.90
N THR A 233 -0.52 -3.84 14.75
CA THR A 233 -0.72 -5.09 14.02
C THR A 233 0.62 -5.67 13.53
N ALA A 234 1.51 -4.82 12.95
CA ALA A 234 2.82 -5.25 12.52
C ALA A 234 3.67 -5.82 13.67
N ARG A 235 3.68 -5.16 14.82
CA ARG A 235 4.37 -5.63 16.04
C ARG A 235 3.83 -6.97 16.50
N ARG A 236 2.52 -7.11 16.56
CA ARG A 236 1.85 -8.35 16.99
C ARG A 236 2.13 -9.52 16.05
N VAL A 237 2.09 -9.27 14.74
CA VAL A 237 2.32 -10.31 13.73
C VAL A 237 3.78 -10.77 13.69
N THR A 238 4.72 -9.84 13.84
CA THR A 238 6.15 -10.13 13.71
C THR A 238 6.85 -10.43 15.02
N GLY A 239 6.28 -10.00 16.15
CA GLY A 239 6.93 -10.06 17.47
C GLY A 239 8.08 -9.06 17.64
N ILE A 240 8.23 -8.08 16.73
CA ILE A 240 9.29 -7.06 16.77
C ILE A 240 8.69 -5.74 17.24
N GLU A 241 9.20 -5.19 18.34
CA GLU A 241 8.70 -3.96 18.94
C GLU A 241 9.27 -2.69 18.28
N ARG A 242 10.54 -2.72 17.87
CA ARG A 242 11.22 -1.56 17.32
C ARG A 242 10.79 -1.29 15.90
N VAL A 243 10.30 -0.08 15.64
CA VAL A 243 10.03 0.45 14.30
C VAL A 243 11.17 1.39 13.91
N VAL A 244 11.70 1.23 12.70
CA VAL A 244 12.80 2.06 12.17
C VAL A 244 12.35 3.00 11.08
N ASP A 245 11.31 2.65 10.34
CA ASP A 245 10.74 3.52 9.31
C ASP A 245 9.27 3.17 9.03
N ILE A 246 8.52 4.17 8.60
CA ILE A 246 7.16 4.01 8.09
C ILE A 246 7.05 4.85 6.81
N ILE A 247 6.64 4.23 5.72
CA ILE A 247 6.43 4.90 4.43
C ILE A 247 5.02 4.65 3.91
N GLY A 248 4.36 5.72 3.43
CA GLY A 248 3.05 5.65 2.77
C GLY A 248 2.11 6.78 3.16
N GLY A 249 0.85 6.64 2.77
CA GLY A 249 -0.23 7.53 3.15
C GLY A 249 -0.76 7.22 4.56
N PHE A 250 -1.09 8.26 5.32
CA PHE A 250 -1.60 8.10 6.69
C PHE A 250 -3.06 8.51 6.84
N HIS A 251 -3.71 8.77 5.71
CA HIS A 251 -5.10 9.26 5.64
C HIS A 251 -5.39 10.43 6.59
N LEU A 252 -4.43 11.34 6.76
CA LEU A 252 -4.52 12.55 7.55
C LEU A 252 -4.78 13.74 6.62
N LEU A 253 -6.02 13.82 6.09
CA LEU A 253 -6.55 14.91 5.26
C LEU A 253 -7.56 15.69 6.11
N ASP A 254 -7.20 16.87 6.58
CA ASP A 254 -7.99 17.67 7.50
C ASP A 254 -8.57 16.83 8.67
N PRO A 255 -7.71 16.06 9.36
CA PRO A 255 -8.18 15.11 10.37
C PRO A 255 -8.75 15.83 11.59
N PRO A 256 -9.70 15.20 12.30
CA PRO A 256 -10.11 15.70 13.62
C PRO A 256 -8.90 15.90 14.54
N LYS A 257 -8.95 16.98 15.35
CA LYS A 257 -7.81 17.34 16.20
C LYS A 257 -7.36 16.20 17.14
N ASN A 258 -8.29 15.45 17.72
CA ASN A 258 -7.98 14.31 18.59
C ASN A 258 -7.25 13.18 17.83
N GLN A 259 -7.59 12.95 16.57
CA GLN A 259 -6.89 11.96 15.72
C GLN A 259 -5.46 12.44 15.46
N LEU A 260 -5.28 13.67 15.01
CA LEU A 260 -3.94 14.20 14.72
C LEU A 260 -3.06 14.20 15.96
N ASP A 261 -3.58 14.74 17.10
CA ASP A 261 -2.84 14.81 18.35
C ASP A 261 -2.44 13.41 18.83
N GLY A 262 -3.36 12.45 18.84
CA GLY A 262 -3.10 11.07 19.24
C GLY A 262 -2.08 10.37 18.33
N THR A 263 -2.19 10.55 17.01
CA THR A 263 -1.23 9.99 16.05
C THR A 263 0.17 10.60 16.24
N VAL A 264 0.27 11.92 16.45
CA VAL A 264 1.55 12.60 16.71
C VAL A 264 2.19 12.10 18.00
N GLU A 265 1.41 12.01 19.11
CA GLU A 265 1.90 11.49 20.38
C GLU A 265 2.39 10.04 20.25
N TYR A 266 1.59 9.18 19.61
CA TYR A 266 1.93 7.78 19.43
C TYR A 266 3.21 7.62 18.59
N LEU A 267 3.28 8.24 17.40
CA LEU A 267 4.44 8.13 16.51
C LEU A 267 5.70 8.74 17.15
N GLY A 268 5.55 9.82 17.95
CA GLY A 268 6.64 10.38 18.72
C GLY A 268 7.20 9.41 19.76
N SER A 269 6.35 8.58 20.38
CA SER A 269 6.77 7.59 21.38
C SER A 269 7.64 6.46 20.79
N LEU A 270 7.54 6.20 19.48
CA LEU A 270 8.31 5.16 18.80
C LEU A 270 9.80 5.48 18.68
N ASN A 271 10.20 6.75 18.79
CA ASN A 271 11.58 7.21 18.64
C ASN A 271 12.28 6.66 17.38
N MET A 272 11.55 6.59 16.28
CA MET A 272 12.05 6.05 15.02
C MET A 272 13.03 7.03 14.35
N PRO A 273 14.07 6.53 13.64
CA PRO A 273 15.05 7.38 12.97
C PRO A 273 14.52 7.98 11.66
N SER A 274 13.41 7.51 11.14
CA SER A 274 12.84 7.96 9.87
C SER A 274 11.32 7.82 9.85
N LEU A 275 10.64 8.78 9.18
CA LEU A 275 9.22 8.78 8.90
C LEU A 275 9.00 9.36 7.50
N ARG A 276 8.20 8.71 6.66
CA ARG A 276 7.95 9.08 5.27
C ARG A 276 6.46 9.14 4.96
N ALA A 277 5.76 10.07 5.62
CA ALA A 277 4.35 10.34 5.35
C ALA A 277 4.17 11.01 3.97
N CYS A 278 3.36 10.41 3.10
CA CYS A 278 3.13 10.86 1.73
C CYS A 278 1.68 10.68 1.29
N HIS A 279 1.41 10.73 0.00
CA HIS A 279 0.13 10.46 -0.64
C HIS A 279 -1.05 11.21 0.01
N CYS A 280 -1.89 10.53 0.78
CA CYS A 280 -3.09 11.06 1.45
C CYS A 280 -2.80 11.68 2.83
N THR A 281 -1.62 12.26 3.04
CA THR A 281 -1.25 13.02 4.25
C THR A 281 -1.05 14.48 3.88
N ASP A 282 -1.85 15.37 4.43
CA ASP A 282 -1.78 16.79 4.11
C ASP A 282 -0.54 17.50 4.70
N LEU A 283 -0.31 18.73 4.24
CA LEU A 283 0.85 19.52 4.68
C LEU A 283 0.83 19.84 6.17
N GLN A 284 -0.36 20.14 6.74
CA GLN A 284 -0.47 20.49 8.15
C GLN A 284 -0.17 19.29 9.05
N SER A 285 -0.67 18.12 8.66
CA SER A 285 -0.38 16.85 9.31
C SER A 285 1.11 16.50 9.22
N LYS A 286 1.74 16.69 8.05
CA LYS A 286 3.19 16.50 7.88
C LYS A 286 4.00 17.45 8.76
N ILE A 287 3.61 18.72 8.89
CA ILE A 287 4.24 19.69 9.79
C ILE A 287 4.14 19.22 11.25
N ALA A 288 2.96 18.77 11.68
CA ALA A 288 2.77 18.26 13.05
C ALA A 288 3.65 17.02 13.29
N LEU A 289 3.66 16.06 12.39
CA LEU A 289 4.48 14.84 12.47
C LEU A 289 5.98 15.14 12.51
N SER A 290 6.43 16.17 11.79
CA SER A 290 7.85 16.57 11.77
C SER A 290 8.36 17.08 13.12
N THR A 291 7.49 17.42 14.06
CA THR A 291 7.87 17.86 15.42
C THR A 291 8.30 16.70 16.31
N VAL A 292 7.90 15.48 15.98
CA VAL A 292 8.10 14.29 16.84
C VAL A 292 8.93 13.18 16.18
N ALA A 293 9.12 13.23 14.85
CA ALA A 293 9.89 12.24 14.10
C ALA A 293 10.67 12.92 12.96
N PRO A 294 11.83 12.37 12.55
CA PRO A 294 12.60 12.86 11.39
C PRO A 294 11.86 12.60 10.08
N LEU A 295 10.93 13.49 9.72
CA LEU A 295 10.17 13.40 8.49
C LEU A 295 11.09 13.56 7.27
N LYS A 296 10.98 12.64 6.33
CA LYS A 296 11.73 12.60 5.07
C LYS A 296 10.80 12.86 3.89
N GLU A 297 11.32 13.53 2.88
CA GLU A 297 10.60 13.75 1.63
C GLU A 297 10.36 12.45 0.87
N VAL A 298 9.18 12.31 0.27
CA VAL A 298 8.79 11.21 -0.62
C VAL A 298 8.31 11.78 -1.94
N GLY A 299 8.61 11.08 -3.02
CA GLY A 299 8.12 11.38 -4.36
C GLY A 299 8.56 10.31 -5.34
N CYS A 300 7.92 10.31 -6.51
CA CYS A 300 8.22 9.35 -7.57
C CYS A 300 9.71 9.34 -7.93
N GLY A 301 10.29 8.16 -8.05
CA GLY A 301 11.70 7.94 -8.32
C GLY A 301 12.61 7.91 -7.09
N LEU A 302 12.05 8.07 -5.85
CA LEU A 302 12.81 7.84 -4.62
C LEU A 302 13.18 6.36 -4.50
N VAL A 303 14.42 6.08 -4.14
CA VAL A 303 14.92 4.74 -3.84
C VAL A 303 15.47 4.74 -2.42
N ILE A 304 15.07 3.77 -1.63
CA ILE A 304 15.46 3.59 -0.23
C ILE A 304 16.03 2.19 -0.07
N GLU A 305 17.10 2.06 0.69
CA GLU A 305 17.78 0.80 1.00
C GLU A 305 17.77 0.56 2.51
N TYR A 306 17.45 -0.69 2.90
CA TYR A 306 17.37 -1.16 4.28
C TYR A 306 18.21 -2.42 4.50
#